data_c78a4bb4381e8a62055c304b7d83b633
#
_entry.id   c78a4bb4381e8a62055c304b7d83b633
#
_cell.length_a   1.000
_cell.length_b   1.000
_cell.length_c   1.000
_cell.angle_alpha   90.00
_cell.angle_beta   90.00
_cell.angle_gamma   90.00
#
_symmetry.space_group_name_H-M   'P 1'
#
loop_
_entity.id
_entity.type
_entity.pdbx_description
1 polymer ?
#
loop_
_entity_poly.entity_id
_entity_poly.type
_entity_poly.pdbx_seq_one_letter_code
_entity_poly.pdbx_strand_id
1 'polypeptide(L)'
;MMEEDRPLLFTPLIRQPGEALPDWLFGPAGLAGLPAPLHPPQGVNIAVGIDIIEVARVRKVYEHHGERFLRRVFTEHEIQQCRGKATRLAGRFAAKEAISKALGTGIHGVAWREMEVVQLRSGRPSVRLHGNAKRRAELLGLSAFDVSIADLVEFSIAIAVAVQTHPDQK
;
A
#
# COMPACT_ATOMS: atom_id res chain seq x y z
N MET A 1 5.96 -31.89 -20.50
CA MET A 1 6.63 -30.59 -20.39
C MET A 1 5.80 -29.82 -19.35
N MET A 2 6.29 -29.86 -18.12
CA MET A 2 5.54 -29.42 -16.93
C MET A 2 5.66 -27.90 -16.85
N GLU A 3 4.51 -27.25 -16.89
CA GLU A 3 4.36 -25.81 -16.66
C GLU A 3 4.64 -25.56 -15.17
N GLU A 4 5.78 -24.93 -14.89
CA GLU A 4 6.17 -24.58 -13.53
C GLU A 4 5.15 -23.59 -12.96
N ASP A 5 4.45 -24.03 -11.92
CA ASP A 5 3.68 -23.22 -11.00
C ASP A 5 4.53 -22.06 -10.47
N ARG A 6 4.46 -20.91 -11.13
CA ARG A 6 4.97 -19.68 -10.54
C ARG A 6 4.04 -19.32 -9.37
N PRO A 7 4.53 -19.30 -8.14
CA PRO A 7 3.70 -18.88 -7.02
C PRO A 7 3.26 -17.44 -7.28
N LEU A 8 1.94 -17.26 -7.35
CA LEU A 8 1.33 -15.94 -7.35
C LEU A 8 2.01 -15.10 -6.26
N LEU A 9 2.47 -13.90 -6.60
CA LEU A 9 3.17 -12.91 -5.77
C LEU A 9 2.45 -12.54 -4.45
N PHE A 10 1.52 -13.36 -4.02
CA PHE A 10 0.63 -13.16 -2.88
C PHE A 10 0.74 -14.20 -1.76
N THR A 11 1.80 -14.96 -1.74
CA THR A 11 2.14 -15.78 -0.57
C THR A 11 3.40 -15.19 0.04
N PRO A 12 3.49 -14.89 1.30
CA PRO A 12 2.61 -15.13 2.41
C PRO A 12 2.57 -13.99 3.43
N LEU A 13 1.48 -13.30 3.56
CA LEU A 13 1.23 -12.50 4.76
C LEU A 13 0.72 -13.36 5.93
N ILE A 14 0.50 -14.66 5.69
CA ILE A 14 0.03 -15.61 6.69
C ILE A 14 1.19 -16.53 7.08
N ARG A 15 2.06 -16.02 7.96
CA ARG A 15 3.04 -16.87 8.64
C ARG A 15 2.42 -17.55 9.84
N GLN A 16 2.96 -18.71 10.18
CA GLN A 16 2.61 -19.48 11.39
C GLN A 16 2.84 -18.61 12.64
N PRO A 17 2.03 -18.77 13.71
CA PRO A 17 2.25 -18.07 14.96
C PRO A 17 3.64 -18.36 15.51
N GLY A 18 4.48 -17.32 15.64
CA GLY A 18 5.83 -17.44 16.22
C GLY A 18 7.00 -17.26 15.26
N GLU A 19 6.81 -17.23 13.95
CA GLU A 19 7.90 -16.93 13.00
C GLU A 19 8.30 -15.45 13.04
N ALA A 20 9.59 -15.20 13.29
CA ALA A 20 10.16 -13.87 13.18
C ALA A 20 10.12 -13.39 11.72
N LEU A 21 9.83 -12.12 11.52
CA LEU A 21 9.87 -11.51 10.18
C LEU A 21 11.34 -11.33 9.78
N PRO A 22 11.72 -11.65 8.54
CA PRO A 22 13.08 -11.42 8.10
C PRO A 22 13.43 -9.93 8.09
N ASP A 23 14.64 -9.60 8.52
CA ASP A 23 15.14 -8.23 8.68
C ASP A 23 15.07 -7.39 7.39
N TRP A 24 15.12 -8.04 6.22
CA TRP A 24 14.97 -7.35 4.94
C TRP A 24 13.57 -6.76 4.71
N LEU A 25 12.55 -7.21 5.46
CA LEU A 25 11.17 -6.75 5.28
C LEU A 25 10.92 -5.34 5.85
N PHE A 26 11.71 -4.92 6.85
CA PHE A 26 11.51 -3.66 7.57
C PHE A 26 12.79 -2.88 7.88
N GLY A 27 13.96 -3.39 7.49
CA GLY A 27 15.23 -2.74 7.75
C GLY A 27 15.59 -1.66 6.71
N PRO A 28 16.49 -0.72 7.05
CA PRO A 28 17.02 0.26 6.09
C PRO A 28 17.67 -0.40 4.87
N ALA A 29 18.14 -1.64 5.00
CA ALA A 29 18.67 -2.44 3.89
C ALA A 29 17.58 -2.83 2.85
N GLY A 30 16.31 -2.87 3.22
CA GLY A 30 15.23 -3.19 2.30
C GLY A 30 15.06 -2.19 1.15
N LEU A 31 15.52 -0.94 1.33
CA LEU A 31 15.52 0.07 0.26
C LEU A 31 16.77 0.01 -0.62
N ALA A 32 17.89 -0.51 -0.09
CA ALA A 32 19.17 -0.56 -0.81
C ALA A 32 19.18 -1.55 -1.99
N GLY A 33 18.31 -2.56 -1.96
CA GLY A 33 18.17 -3.56 -3.03
C GLY A 33 17.13 -3.20 -4.10
N LEU A 34 16.40 -2.11 -3.96
CA LEU A 34 15.46 -1.70 -4.99
C LEU A 34 16.20 -1.09 -6.18
N PRO A 35 15.85 -1.47 -7.42
CA PRO A 35 16.46 -0.88 -8.60
C PRO A 35 16.26 0.64 -8.57
N ALA A 36 17.32 1.37 -8.97
CA ALA A 36 17.19 2.80 -9.20
C ALA A 36 16.03 3.03 -10.18
N PRO A 37 15.20 4.07 -9.98
CA PRO A 37 14.16 4.39 -10.94
C PRO A 37 14.80 4.60 -12.31
N LEU A 38 14.24 3.95 -13.34
CA LEU A 38 14.60 4.25 -14.71
C LEU A 38 14.42 5.76 -14.89
N HIS A 39 15.43 6.41 -15.48
CA HIS A 39 15.41 7.86 -15.65
C HIS A 39 14.04 8.33 -16.19
N PRO A 40 13.35 9.22 -15.49
CA PRO A 40 12.10 9.75 -16.01
C PRO A 40 12.37 10.45 -17.34
N PRO A 41 11.50 10.28 -18.34
CA PRO A 41 11.55 11.13 -19.52
C PRO A 41 11.47 12.60 -19.07
N GLN A 42 12.14 13.50 -19.80
CA GLN A 42 12.05 14.93 -19.53
C GLN A 42 10.57 15.35 -19.63
N GLY A 43 9.96 15.71 -18.49
CA GLY A 43 8.53 16.04 -18.42
C GLY A 43 7.92 15.70 -17.06
N VAL A 44 6.61 15.77 -16.98
CA VAL A 44 5.85 15.40 -15.76
C VAL A 44 5.99 13.91 -15.51
N ASN A 45 6.60 13.54 -14.41
CA ASN A 45 6.67 12.14 -13.98
C ASN A 45 5.38 11.77 -13.22
N ILE A 46 4.65 10.79 -13.74
CA ILE A 46 3.42 10.27 -13.12
C ILE A 46 3.65 8.79 -12.80
N ALA A 47 3.45 8.43 -11.54
CA ALA A 47 3.43 7.05 -11.10
C ALA A 47 1.99 6.64 -10.78
N VAL A 48 1.59 5.47 -11.26
CA VAL A 48 0.23 4.93 -11.10
C VAL A 48 0.30 3.55 -10.49
N GLY A 49 -0.61 3.26 -9.58
CA GLY A 49 -0.83 1.93 -9.05
C GLY A 49 -2.33 1.63 -8.99
N ILE A 50 -2.68 0.39 -9.25
CA ILE A 50 -4.05 -0.11 -9.15
C ILE A 50 -4.06 -1.42 -8.38
N ASP A 51 -5.09 -1.61 -7.57
CA ASP A 51 -5.34 -2.87 -6.88
C ASP A 51 -6.82 -3.18 -6.80
N ILE A 52 -7.15 -4.48 -6.79
CA ILE A 52 -8.48 -5.02 -6.57
C ILE A 52 -8.40 -6.15 -5.56
N ILE A 53 -9.30 -6.16 -4.59
CA ILE A 53 -9.33 -7.17 -3.54
C ILE A 53 -10.74 -7.64 -3.25
N GLU A 54 -10.90 -8.95 -2.99
CA GLU A 54 -12.15 -9.52 -2.51
C GLU A 54 -12.41 -9.12 -1.06
N VAL A 55 -13.56 -8.54 -0.77
CA VAL A 55 -13.99 -8.18 0.59
C VAL A 55 -14.05 -9.40 1.51
N ALA A 56 -14.51 -10.55 0.97
CA ALA A 56 -14.58 -11.80 1.70
C ALA A 56 -13.20 -12.29 2.19
N ARG A 57 -12.14 -12.06 1.40
CA ARG A 57 -10.76 -12.41 1.78
C ARG A 57 -10.28 -11.56 2.96
N VAL A 58 -10.51 -10.25 2.92
CA VAL A 58 -10.13 -9.36 4.03
C VAL A 58 -10.93 -9.68 5.27
N ARG A 59 -12.22 -9.99 5.12
CA ARG A 59 -13.09 -10.42 6.23
C ARG A 59 -12.53 -11.67 6.93
N LYS A 60 -12.20 -12.72 6.18
CA LYS A 60 -11.62 -13.96 6.73
C LYS A 60 -10.33 -13.71 7.51
N VAL A 61 -9.44 -12.86 6.96
CA VAL A 61 -8.19 -12.50 7.64
C VAL A 61 -8.48 -11.73 8.93
N TYR A 62 -9.42 -10.80 8.90
CA TYR A 62 -9.81 -10.02 10.07
C TYR A 62 -10.49 -10.91 11.14
N GLU A 63 -11.40 -11.80 10.77
CA GLU A 63 -12.04 -12.75 11.69
C GLU A 63 -11.04 -13.69 12.34
N HIS A 64 -10.02 -14.14 11.59
CA HIS A 64 -9.01 -15.07 12.10
C HIS A 64 -7.94 -14.40 12.97
N HIS A 65 -7.47 -13.22 12.61
CA HIS A 65 -6.32 -12.57 13.24
C HIS A 65 -6.69 -11.33 14.09
N GLY A 66 -7.92 -10.82 13.99
CA GLY A 66 -8.46 -9.73 14.80
C GLY A 66 -7.55 -8.51 14.85
N GLU A 67 -7.31 -8.05 16.07
CA GLU A 67 -6.47 -6.89 16.38
C GLU A 67 -5.04 -7.00 15.83
N ARG A 68 -4.49 -8.20 15.75
CA ARG A 68 -3.13 -8.40 15.23
C ARG A 68 -3.03 -8.01 13.76
N PHE A 69 -4.04 -8.38 12.95
CA PHE A 69 -4.13 -7.96 11.56
C PHE A 69 -4.29 -6.43 11.45
N LEU A 70 -5.22 -5.87 12.21
CA LEU A 70 -5.49 -4.44 12.19
C LEU A 70 -4.24 -3.63 12.49
N ARG A 71 -3.57 -3.91 13.61
CA ARG A 71 -2.37 -3.17 14.05
C ARG A 71 -1.16 -3.35 13.14
N ARG A 72 -1.10 -4.44 12.39
CA ARG A 72 -0.03 -4.66 11.43
C ARG A 72 -0.20 -3.83 10.16
N VAL A 73 -1.44 -3.68 9.70
CA VAL A 73 -1.75 -3.10 8.39
C VAL A 73 -2.17 -1.64 8.49
N PHE A 74 -2.94 -1.29 9.51
CA PHE A 74 -3.61 0.01 9.61
C PHE A 74 -3.05 0.85 10.75
N THR A 75 -3.10 2.17 10.61
CA THR A 75 -2.88 3.11 11.72
C THR A 75 -4.09 3.11 12.64
N GLU A 76 -3.91 3.59 13.88
CA GLU A 76 -5.04 3.73 14.82
C GLU A 76 -6.17 4.60 14.25
N HIS A 77 -5.80 5.63 13.49
CA HIS A 77 -6.77 6.52 12.84
C HIS A 77 -7.59 5.79 11.76
N GLU A 78 -6.93 4.97 10.92
CA GLU A 78 -7.63 4.15 9.92
C GLU A 78 -8.56 3.13 10.57
N ILE A 79 -8.13 2.47 11.66
CA ILE A 79 -8.93 1.50 12.42
C ILE A 79 -10.21 2.18 12.93
N GLN A 80 -10.07 3.36 13.55
CA GLN A 80 -11.22 4.14 14.05
C GLN A 80 -12.19 4.53 12.93
N GLN A 81 -11.66 4.96 11.77
CA GLN A 81 -12.49 5.32 10.63
C GLN A 81 -13.19 4.12 9.99
N CYS A 82 -12.56 2.95 9.95
CA CYS A 82 -13.16 1.73 9.37
C CYS A 82 -14.29 1.15 10.24
N ARG A 83 -14.26 1.37 11.55
CA ARG A 83 -15.29 0.90 12.51
C ARG A 83 -15.58 -0.60 12.37
N GLY A 84 -14.58 -1.43 12.15
CA GLY A 84 -14.71 -2.88 11.99
C GLY A 84 -15.43 -3.35 10.73
N LYS A 85 -15.78 -2.45 9.79
CA LYS A 85 -16.45 -2.83 8.53
C LYS A 85 -15.46 -3.44 7.54
N ALA A 86 -15.65 -4.72 7.19
CA ALA A 86 -14.77 -5.44 6.27
C ALA A 86 -14.62 -4.76 4.90
N THR A 87 -15.68 -4.17 4.36
CA THR A 87 -15.64 -3.38 3.10
C THR A 87 -14.68 -2.20 3.22
N ARG A 88 -14.77 -1.43 4.31
CA ARG A 88 -13.89 -0.28 4.53
C ARG A 88 -12.43 -0.69 4.75
N LEU A 89 -12.20 -1.80 5.44
CA LEU A 89 -10.86 -2.38 5.60
C LEU A 89 -10.30 -2.83 4.25
N ALA A 90 -11.14 -3.46 3.41
CA ALA A 90 -10.76 -3.88 2.07
C ALA A 90 -10.39 -2.70 1.18
N GLY A 91 -11.20 -1.64 1.16
CA GLY A 91 -10.89 -0.43 0.39
C GLY A 91 -9.59 0.24 0.83
N ARG A 92 -9.33 0.33 2.14
CA ARG A 92 -8.06 0.85 2.66
C ARG A 92 -6.87 -0.05 2.30
N PHE A 93 -7.07 -1.37 2.36
CA PHE A 93 -6.04 -2.34 1.98
C PHE A 93 -5.69 -2.22 0.50
N ALA A 94 -6.69 -2.23 -0.39
CA ALA A 94 -6.49 -2.03 -1.82
C ALA A 94 -5.78 -0.69 -2.12
N ALA A 95 -6.13 0.39 -1.40
CA ALA A 95 -5.47 1.68 -1.57
C ALA A 95 -3.98 1.63 -1.17
N LYS A 96 -3.62 0.94 -0.09
CA LYS A 96 -2.22 0.76 0.32
C LYS A 96 -1.43 -0.07 -0.71
N GLU A 97 -2.03 -1.13 -1.26
CA GLU A 97 -1.44 -1.90 -2.36
C GLU A 97 -1.24 -1.05 -3.61
N ALA A 98 -2.23 -0.25 -3.98
CA ALA A 98 -2.11 0.68 -5.10
C ALA A 98 -0.98 1.70 -4.87
N ILE A 99 -0.87 2.28 -3.67
CA ILE A 99 0.21 3.21 -3.32
C ILE A 99 1.57 2.51 -3.41
N SER A 100 1.70 1.28 -2.90
CA SER A 100 2.95 0.52 -2.95
C SER A 100 3.39 0.21 -4.38
N LYS A 101 2.44 -0.05 -5.27
CA LYS A 101 2.69 -0.22 -6.72
C LYS A 101 3.15 1.08 -7.37
N ALA A 102 2.54 2.21 -7.04
CA ALA A 102 2.98 3.53 -7.51
C ALA A 102 4.40 3.87 -7.01
N LEU A 103 4.77 3.46 -5.80
CA LEU A 103 6.13 3.60 -5.27
C LEU A 103 7.14 2.60 -5.87
N GLY A 104 6.67 1.62 -6.66
CA GLY A 104 7.52 0.60 -7.27
C GLY A 104 8.17 -0.35 -6.25
N THR A 105 7.63 -0.45 -5.04
CA THR A 105 8.22 -1.26 -3.97
C THR A 105 7.48 -2.59 -3.76
N GLY A 106 6.21 -2.67 -4.15
CA GLY A 106 5.34 -3.66 -3.57
C GLY A 106 5.37 -3.51 -2.04
N ILE A 107 5.35 -4.63 -1.34
CA ILE A 107 5.47 -4.65 0.13
C ILE A 107 6.94 -4.74 0.63
N HIS A 108 7.91 -4.69 -0.28
CA HIS A 108 9.32 -4.80 0.08
C HIS A 108 9.88 -3.44 0.51
N GLY A 109 10.44 -3.37 1.70
CA GLY A 109 11.12 -2.18 2.22
C GLY A 109 10.21 -1.06 2.73
N VAL A 110 8.89 -1.19 2.64
CA VAL A 110 7.91 -0.26 3.20
C VAL A 110 6.89 -1.00 4.07
N ALA A 111 6.53 -0.43 5.20
CA ALA A 111 5.51 -1.00 6.06
C ALA A 111 4.11 -0.50 5.66
N TRP A 112 3.09 -1.36 5.81
CA TRP A 112 1.69 -1.01 5.53
C TRP A 112 1.23 0.27 6.21
N ARG A 113 1.63 0.47 7.46
CA ARG A 113 1.26 1.65 8.27
C ARG A 113 1.95 2.93 7.80
N GLU A 114 3.01 2.82 7.02
CA GLU A 114 3.69 3.98 6.45
C GLU A 114 2.95 4.61 5.26
N MET A 115 1.96 3.90 4.71
CA MET A 115 1.07 4.36 3.65
C MET A 115 -0.34 4.59 4.24
N GLU A 116 -0.51 5.64 5.03
CA GLU A 116 -1.77 5.93 5.70
C GLU A 116 -2.81 6.52 4.74
N VAL A 117 -4.01 5.92 4.73
CA VAL A 117 -5.16 6.37 3.91
C VAL A 117 -6.26 6.85 4.82
N VAL A 118 -6.40 8.16 4.94
CA VAL A 118 -7.37 8.81 5.82
C VAL A 118 -8.55 9.36 5.03
N GLN A 119 -9.74 9.33 5.62
CA GLN A 119 -10.92 9.96 5.05
C GLN A 119 -11.06 11.38 5.62
N LEU A 120 -11.07 12.36 4.73
CA LEU A 120 -11.32 13.75 5.08
C LEU A 120 -12.79 13.97 5.49
N ARG A 121 -13.11 15.13 6.07
CA ARG A 121 -14.51 15.48 6.42
C ARG A 121 -15.46 15.50 5.22
N SER A 122 -14.93 15.78 4.04
CA SER A 122 -15.67 15.73 2.76
C SER A 122 -16.02 14.31 2.31
N GLY A 123 -15.49 13.27 2.98
CA GLY A 123 -15.59 11.88 2.54
C GLY A 123 -14.46 11.45 1.58
N ARG A 124 -13.69 12.40 1.03
CA ARG A 124 -12.58 12.10 0.11
C ARG A 124 -11.45 11.37 0.84
N PRO A 125 -10.89 10.28 0.26
CA PRO A 125 -9.67 9.68 0.76
C PRO A 125 -8.47 10.59 0.50
N SER A 126 -7.48 10.53 1.37
CA SER A 126 -6.22 11.27 1.27
C SER A 126 -5.07 10.39 1.72
N VAL A 127 -3.90 10.55 1.10
CA VAL A 127 -2.71 9.75 1.39
C VAL A 127 -1.76 10.55 2.27
N ARG A 128 -1.23 9.89 3.30
CA ARG A 128 -0.12 10.39 4.11
C ARG A 128 0.97 9.33 4.15
N LEU A 129 2.16 9.69 3.69
CA LEU A 129 3.32 8.81 3.72
C LEU A 129 4.18 9.10 4.94
N HIS A 130 4.67 8.03 5.56
CA HIS A 130 5.54 8.05 6.73
C HIS A 130 6.80 7.22 6.45
N GLY A 131 7.82 7.33 7.29
CA GLY A 131 8.97 6.44 7.34
C GLY A 131 9.63 6.15 5.98
N ASN A 132 9.78 4.87 5.65
CA ASN A 132 10.40 4.42 4.42
C ASN A 132 9.57 4.72 3.18
N ALA A 133 8.23 4.67 3.28
CA ALA A 133 7.35 5.02 2.15
C ALA A 133 7.54 6.49 1.74
N LYS A 134 7.68 7.40 2.71
CA LYS A 134 7.98 8.82 2.45
C LYS A 134 9.37 8.97 1.81
N ARG A 135 10.39 8.34 2.38
CA ARG A 135 11.75 8.37 1.80
C ARG A 135 11.80 7.82 0.37
N ARG A 136 11.04 6.75 0.10
CA ARG A 136 10.97 6.19 -1.26
C ARG A 136 10.31 7.17 -2.23
N ALA A 137 9.22 7.83 -1.83
CA ALA A 137 8.59 8.88 -2.65
C ALA A 137 9.56 10.02 -2.96
N GLU A 138 10.32 10.49 -1.96
CA GLU A 138 11.34 11.52 -2.12
C GLU A 138 12.44 11.09 -3.11
N LEU A 139 12.95 9.85 -3.01
CA LEU A 139 13.93 9.31 -3.95
C LEU A 139 13.42 9.23 -5.40
N LEU A 140 12.11 9.01 -5.57
CA LEU A 140 11.45 8.99 -6.87
C LEU A 140 11.06 10.40 -7.37
N GLY A 141 11.27 11.44 -6.55
CA GLY A 141 10.82 12.80 -6.84
C GLY A 141 9.30 12.96 -6.80
N LEU A 142 8.57 12.03 -6.19
CA LEU A 142 7.12 12.07 -6.09
C LEU A 142 6.71 12.87 -4.86
N SER A 143 5.99 13.98 -5.07
CA SER A 143 5.66 14.93 -4.00
C SER A 143 4.16 15.04 -3.72
N ALA A 144 3.31 14.67 -4.66
CA ALA A 144 1.86 14.68 -4.48
C ALA A 144 1.27 13.30 -4.78
N PHE A 145 0.39 12.85 -3.89
CA PHE A 145 -0.32 11.59 -4.00
C PHE A 145 -1.83 11.83 -3.92
N ASP A 146 -2.56 11.17 -4.79
CA ASP A 146 -4.02 11.08 -4.74
C ASP A 146 -4.45 9.62 -4.85
N VAL A 147 -5.62 9.31 -4.28
CA VAL A 147 -6.17 7.96 -4.29
C VAL A 147 -7.68 8.02 -4.49
N SER A 148 -8.18 7.10 -5.30
CA SER A 148 -9.62 6.86 -5.45
C SER A 148 -9.94 5.43 -5.07
N ILE A 149 -11.05 5.23 -4.37
CA ILE A 149 -11.50 3.93 -3.87
C ILE A 149 -12.93 3.72 -4.28
N ALA A 150 -13.23 2.57 -4.86
CA ALA A 150 -14.57 2.09 -5.16
C ALA A 150 -14.85 0.84 -4.34
N ASP A 151 -15.78 0.95 -3.39
CA ASP A 151 -16.19 -0.15 -2.51
C ASP A 151 -17.50 -0.77 -3.04
N LEU A 152 -17.41 -2.03 -3.45
CA LEU A 152 -18.53 -2.88 -3.82
C LEU A 152 -18.79 -3.91 -2.71
N VAL A 153 -19.86 -4.69 -2.84
CA VAL A 153 -20.19 -5.74 -1.87
C VAL A 153 -19.14 -6.85 -1.85
N GLU A 154 -18.67 -7.24 -3.03
CA GLU A 154 -17.74 -8.36 -3.22
C GLU A 154 -16.28 -7.94 -3.34
N PHE A 155 -16.04 -6.77 -3.92
CA PHE A 155 -14.69 -6.27 -4.23
C PHE A 155 -14.51 -4.83 -3.77
N SER A 156 -13.28 -4.48 -3.45
CA SER A 156 -12.83 -3.09 -3.36
C SER A 156 -11.71 -2.87 -4.38
N ILE A 157 -11.80 -1.75 -5.10
CA ILE A 157 -10.83 -1.35 -6.11
C ILE A 157 -10.23 -0.03 -5.67
N ALA A 158 -8.93 0.13 -5.83
CA ALA A 158 -8.27 1.39 -5.58
C ALA A 158 -7.28 1.74 -6.69
N ILE A 159 -7.20 3.03 -7.01
CA ILE A 159 -6.18 3.61 -7.88
C ILE A 159 -5.43 4.65 -7.08
N ALA A 160 -4.10 4.58 -7.11
CA ALA A 160 -3.22 5.61 -6.59
C ALA A 160 -2.50 6.30 -7.75
N VAL A 161 -2.42 7.61 -7.70
CA VAL A 161 -1.64 8.43 -8.64
C VAL A 161 -0.67 9.26 -7.83
N ALA A 162 0.59 9.29 -8.26
CA ALA A 162 1.60 10.16 -7.70
C ALA A 162 2.25 10.97 -8.80
N VAL A 163 2.56 12.22 -8.52
CA VAL A 163 3.17 13.14 -9.48
C VAL A 163 4.42 13.79 -8.89
N GLN A 164 5.38 14.03 -9.75
CA GLN A 164 6.51 14.87 -9.44
C GLN A 164 6.09 16.32 -9.64
N THR A 165 6.16 17.13 -8.57
CA THR A 165 6.01 18.57 -8.70
C THR A 165 7.39 19.18 -8.67
N HIS A 166 7.75 19.91 -9.72
CA HIS A 166 8.94 20.76 -9.70
C HIS A 166 8.64 21.99 -8.83
N PRO A 167 9.49 22.31 -7.84
CA PRO A 167 9.27 23.48 -6.97
C PRO A 167 9.38 24.83 -7.69
N ASP A 168 9.82 24.87 -8.94
CA ASP A 168 10.22 26.08 -9.65
C ASP A 168 9.25 26.60 -10.72
N GLN A 169 7.96 26.20 -10.68
CA GLN A 169 6.95 26.87 -11.50
C GLN A 169 6.03 27.71 -10.59
N LYS A 170 6.57 28.84 -10.11
CA LYS A 170 5.81 29.99 -9.63
C LYS A 170 5.89 31.10 -10.65
#